data_29c2cefe61be71a63ebfd9c12602fdf3
#
_entry.id   29c2cefe61be71a63ebfd9c12602fdf3
#
_cell.length_a   1.000
_cell.length_b   1.000
_cell.length_c   1.000
_cell.angle_alpha   90.00
_cell.angle_beta   90.00
_cell.angle_gamma   90.00
#
_symmetry.space_group_name_H-M   'P 1'
#
loop_
_entity.id
_entity.type
_entity.pdbx_description
1 polymer ?
#
loop_
_entity_poly.entity_id
_entity_poly.type
_entity_poly.pdbx_seq_one_letter_code
_entity_poly.pdbx_strand_id
1 'polypeptide(L)'
;MKFRNVAGRGIFGESKVKGKLPMTGKYMAYVGSYSYTGKAKGITVYDVDVEAGKFIYRCEVEVDNSSYLKASQNGQILYSIADEGVVAFRVLSNGSLARLNSANIRGMRGCHLSTSKADDYIFISGFHDGKITVLNLNKDGAVGQIADGVFHKGLGSVAERSFR
;
A
#
# COMPACT_ATOMS: atom_id res chain seq x y z
N MET A 1 9.93 -2.66 -7.04
CA MET A 1 8.62 -2.95 -7.60
C MET A 1 7.97 -4.02 -6.74
N LYS A 2 6.90 -3.73 -6.03
CA LYS A 2 6.24 -4.70 -5.15
C LYS A 2 4.83 -4.95 -5.67
N PHE A 3 4.55 -6.19 -6.04
CA PHE A 3 3.23 -6.62 -6.48
C PHE A 3 2.45 -7.11 -5.27
N ARG A 4 1.23 -6.65 -5.09
CA ARG A 4 0.29 -7.26 -4.15
C ARG A 4 -1.04 -7.51 -4.85
N ASN A 5 -1.48 -8.73 -4.67
CA ASN A 5 -2.76 -9.21 -5.16
C ASN A 5 -3.85 -8.77 -4.17
N VAL A 6 -4.81 -7.99 -4.62
CA VAL A 6 -6.01 -7.65 -3.86
C VAL A 6 -7.13 -8.55 -4.38
N ALA A 7 -7.09 -9.81 -3.98
CA ALA A 7 -8.24 -10.69 -4.13
C ALA A 7 -9.12 -10.53 -2.89
N GLY A 8 -10.39 -10.32 -3.10
CA GLY A 8 -11.37 -10.42 -2.00
C GLY A 8 -11.39 -11.85 -1.44
N ARG A 9 -10.65 -12.07 -0.39
CA ARG A 9 -10.46 -13.15 0.58
C ARG A 9 -8.98 -13.52 0.66
N GLY A 10 -8.31 -12.95 1.67
CA GLY A 10 -6.97 -13.36 2.05
C GLY A 10 -6.99 -14.78 2.58
N ILE A 11 -6.26 -15.66 1.92
CA ILE A 11 -5.89 -16.96 2.49
C ILE A 11 -4.36 -16.99 2.47
N PHE A 12 -3.75 -16.60 3.58
CA PHE A 12 -2.46 -17.11 3.97
C PHE A 12 -2.64 -17.81 5.32
N GLY A 13 -3.03 -19.07 5.23
CA GLY A 13 -2.93 -20.05 6.27
C GLY A 13 -2.51 -21.33 5.56
N GLU A 14 -1.37 -21.90 5.95
CA GLU A 14 -0.97 -23.23 5.49
C GLU A 14 -2.04 -24.23 5.87
N SER A 15 -2.87 -24.63 4.93
CA SER A 15 -3.56 -25.89 4.98
C SER A 15 -3.45 -26.56 3.62
N LYS A 16 -2.86 -27.76 3.60
CA LYS A 16 -2.84 -28.66 2.47
C LYS A 16 -4.26 -28.94 2.04
N VAL A 17 -4.77 -28.23 1.04
CA VAL A 17 -5.99 -28.61 0.33
C VAL A 17 -5.58 -29.09 -1.05
N LYS A 18 -5.50 -30.41 -1.23
CA LYS A 18 -5.53 -31.07 -2.53
C LYS A 18 -6.93 -30.86 -3.11
N GLY A 19 -7.03 -29.97 -4.07
CA GLY A 19 -8.25 -29.72 -4.84
C GLY A 19 -8.12 -28.37 -5.53
N LYS A 20 -7.96 -28.36 -6.84
CA LYS A 20 -8.00 -27.14 -7.66
C LYS A 20 -9.43 -26.60 -7.57
N LEU A 21 -9.69 -25.68 -6.63
CA LEU A 21 -10.93 -24.92 -6.61
C LEU A 21 -11.06 -24.17 -7.94
N PRO A 22 -12.19 -24.21 -8.62
CA PRO A 22 -12.39 -23.42 -9.83
C PRO A 22 -12.34 -21.95 -9.44
N MET A 23 -11.25 -21.27 -9.82
CA MET A 23 -11.03 -19.86 -9.57
C MET A 23 -11.85 -19.05 -10.59
N THR A 24 -13.11 -18.81 -10.28
CA THR A 24 -14.02 -18.00 -11.11
C THR A 24 -13.94 -16.50 -10.76
N GLY A 25 -12.90 -16.06 -10.06
CA GLY A 25 -12.72 -14.69 -9.63
C GLY A 25 -11.77 -13.90 -10.54
N LYS A 26 -12.17 -12.70 -10.93
CA LYS A 26 -11.29 -11.75 -11.62
C LYS A 26 -10.33 -11.16 -10.60
N TYR A 27 -9.02 -11.32 -10.81
CA TYR A 27 -7.99 -10.78 -9.94
C TYR A 27 -7.52 -9.42 -10.45
N MET A 28 -7.18 -8.54 -9.50
CA MET A 28 -6.60 -7.22 -9.77
C MET A 28 -5.20 -7.14 -9.17
N ALA A 29 -4.29 -6.46 -9.86
CA ALA A 29 -2.99 -6.09 -9.31
C ALA A 29 -2.86 -4.57 -9.29
N TYR A 30 -2.37 -4.04 -8.16
CA TYR A 30 -2.04 -2.63 -7.98
C TYR A 30 -0.53 -2.52 -7.82
N VAL A 31 0.10 -1.74 -8.69
CA VAL A 31 1.55 -1.59 -8.76
C VAL A 31 1.91 -0.16 -8.48
N GLY A 32 2.59 0.08 -7.35
CA GLY A 32 3.12 1.39 -7.01
C GLY A 32 4.42 1.69 -7.75
N SER A 33 4.62 2.93 -8.14
CA SER A 33 5.81 3.41 -8.82
C SER A 33 6.13 4.84 -8.43
N TYR A 34 7.42 5.21 -8.60
CA TYR A 34 7.85 6.60 -8.47
C TYR A 34 7.37 7.41 -9.68
N SER A 35 6.79 8.59 -9.41
CA SER A 35 6.21 9.47 -10.43
C SER A 35 7.08 10.71 -10.73
N TYR A 36 8.17 10.94 -9.99
CA TYR A 36 9.00 12.13 -10.11
C TYR A 36 9.62 12.35 -11.50
N THR A 37 9.71 11.32 -12.33
CA THR A 37 10.20 11.45 -13.71
C THR A 37 9.09 11.83 -14.71
N GLY A 38 7.80 11.87 -14.28
CA GLY A 38 6.65 12.08 -15.13
C GLY A 38 6.29 10.89 -16.04
N LYS A 39 7.03 9.77 -15.97
CA LYS A 39 6.77 8.58 -16.80
C LYS A 39 5.70 7.66 -16.23
N ALA A 40 5.38 7.77 -14.95
CA ALA A 40 4.36 7.02 -14.27
C ALA A 40 3.55 7.96 -13.38
N LYS A 41 2.28 7.62 -13.11
CA LYS A 41 1.38 8.44 -12.30
C LYS A 41 1.31 8.02 -10.82
N GLY A 42 2.01 6.98 -10.43
CA GLY A 42 2.07 6.48 -9.06
C GLY A 42 1.51 5.07 -8.92
N ILE A 43 0.21 4.82 -9.16
CA ILE A 43 -0.36 3.48 -9.08
C ILE A 43 -0.86 3.06 -10.46
N THR A 44 -0.37 1.92 -10.97
CA THR A 44 -0.91 1.28 -12.17
C THR A 44 -1.80 0.11 -11.76
N VAL A 45 -2.99 0.03 -12.37
CA VAL A 45 -3.98 -1.02 -12.12
C VAL A 45 -3.99 -1.99 -13.30
N TYR A 46 -3.97 -3.29 -12.99
CA TYR A 46 -4.01 -4.37 -13.98
C TYR A 46 -5.12 -5.37 -13.65
N ASP A 47 -5.77 -5.90 -14.69
CA ASP A 47 -6.44 -7.19 -14.59
C ASP A 47 -5.38 -8.30 -14.62
N VAL A 48 -5.58 -9.38 -13.86
CA VAL A 48 -4.64 -10.51 -13.81
C VAL A 48 -5.29 -11.72 -14.47
N ASP A 49 -4.70 -12.15 -15.57
CA ASP A 49 -5.00 -13.45 -16.17
C ASP A 49 -4.11 -14.49 -15.50
N VAL A 50 -4.71 -15.27 -14.60
CA VAL A 50 -3.98 -16.27 -13.81
C VAL A 50 -3.59 -17.49 -14.66
N GLU A 51 -4.39 -17.83 -15.67
CA GLU A 51 -4.13 -19.00 -16.54
C GLU A 51 -2.99 -18.71 -17.50
N ALA A 52 -2.99 -17.53 -18.12
CA ALA A 52 -1.94 -17.11 -19.04
C ALA A 52 -0.72 -16.50 -18.32
N GLY A 53 -0.79 -16.24 -17.01
CA GLY A 53 0.26 -15.59 -16.23
C GLY A 53 0.54 -14.14 -16.69
N LYS A 54 -0.48 -13.40 -17.10
CA LYS A 54 -0.33 -12.06 -17.69
C LYS A 54 -1.00 -10.97 -16.88
N PHE A 55 -0.38 -9.78 -16.89
CA PHE A 55 -0.99 -8.54 -16.47
C PHE A 55 -1.55 -7.78 -17.68
N ILE A 56 -2.82 -7.43 -17.62
CA ILE A 56 -3.52 -6.66 -18.65
C ILE A 56 -3.71 -5.25 -18.11
N TYR A 57 -3.04 -4.26 -18.72
CA TYR A 57 -3.14 -2.86 -18.33
C TYR A 57 -4.58 -2.37 -18.33
N ARG A 58 -4.93 -1.58 -17.31
CA ARG A 58 -6.27 -1.02 -17.18
C ARG A 58 -6.28 0.50 -17.08
N CYS A 59 -5.63 1.04 -16.05
CA CYS A 59 -5.55 2.48 -15.84
C CYS A 59 -4.41 2.82 -14.88
N GLU A 60 -4.16 4.11 -14.73
CA GLU A 60 -3.28 4.68 -13.72
C GLU A 60 -4.06 5.59 -12.78
N VAL A 61 -3.58 5.69 -11.53
CA VAL A 61 -4.11 6.57 -10.49
C VAL A 61 -2.98 7.45 -9.97
N GLU A 62 -3.23 8.75 -9.88
CA GLU A 62 -2.23 9.73 -9.48
C GLU A 62 -1.94 9.66 -7.97
N VAL A 63 -0.70 9.39 -7.65
CA VAL A 63 -0.11 9.44 -6.31
C VAL A 63 1.36 9.78 -6.43
N ASP A 64 1.80 10.80 -5.74
CA ASP A 64 3.20 11.20 -5.75
C ASP A 64 4.08 10.10 -5.14
N ASN A 65 4.90 9.49 -5.99
CA ASN A 65 5.90 8.51 -5.61
C ASN A 65 5.38 7.35 -4.73
N SER A 66 4.33 6.66 -5.22
CA SER A 66 3.75 5.47 -4.57
C SER A 66 4.77 4.34 -4.43
N SER A 67 5.57 4.38 -3.36
CA SER A 67 6.69 3.44 -3.15
C SER A 67 6.26 2.13 -2.47
N TYR A 68 5.14 2.11 -1.77
CA TYR A 68 4.61 0.93 -1.09
C TYR A 68 3.08 0.96 -1.01
N LEU A 69 2.47 -0.21 -1.22
CA LEU A 69 1.02 -0.41 -1.16
C LEU A 69 0.65 -1.48 -0.14
N LYS A 70 -0.46 -1.29 0.57
CA LYS A 70 -1.05 -2.27 1.49
C LYS A 70 -2.57 -2.25 1.39
N ALA A 71 -3.17 -3.40 1.16
CA ALA A 71 -4.61 -3.56 1.29
C ALA A 71 -5.02 -3.75 2.76
N SER A 72 -6.20 -3.26 3.14
CA SER A 72 -6.88 -3.62 4.38
C SER A 72 -7.11 -5.13 4.46
N GLN A 73 -7.43 -5.66 5.64
CA GLN A 73 -7.66 -7.10 5.83
C GLN A 73 -8.80 -7.64 4.96
N ASN A 74 -9.85 -6.84 4.79
CA ASN A 74 -11.01 -7.20 3.95
C ASN A 74 -10.82 -6.87 2.46
N GLY A 75 -9.68 -6.25 2.07
CA GLY A 75 -9.38 -5.88 0.69
C GLY A 75 -10.18 -4.70 0.12
N GLN A 76 -10.99 -4.02 0.94
CA GLN A 76 -11.85 -2.91 0.47
C GLN A 76 -11.13 -1.57 0.42
N ILE A 77 -10.01 -1.44 1.11
CA ILE A 77 -9.20 -0.23 1.15
C ILE A 77 -7.78 -0.55 0.69
N LEU A 78 -7.21 0.33 -0.11
CA LEU A 78 -5.81 0.30 -0.50
C LEU A 78 -5.12 1.55 0.05
N TYR A 79 -4.06 1.35 0.82
CA TYR A 79 -3.20 2.41 1.33
C TYR A 79 -1.94 2.50 0.49
N SER A 80 -1.54 3.72 0.15
CA SER A 80 -0.31 4.01 -0.59
C SER A 80 0.56 4.98 0.19
N ILE A 81 1.84 4.71 0.26
CA ILE A 81 2.81 5.76 0.61
C ILE A 81 2.79 6.82 -0.49
N ALA A 82 2.89 8.07 -0.08
CA ALA A 82 3.10 9.24 -0.93
C ALA A 82 4.25 10.09 -0.36
N ASP A 83 4.67 11.15 -1.07
CA ASP A 83 5.81 11.97 -0.65
C ASP A 83 5.66 12.54 0.76
N GLU A 84 4.48 13.05 1.10
CA GLU A 84 4.24 13.68 2.40
C GLU A 84 3.57 12.76 3.44
N GLY A 85 3.29 11.50 3.07
CA GLY A 85 2.63 10.62 4.02
C GLY A 85 1.94 9.42 3.38
N VAL A 86 0.65 9.28 3.61
CA VAL A 86 -0.16 8.14 3.15
C VAL A 86 -1.47 8.59 2.53
N VAL A 87 -1.89 7.91 1.49
CA VAL A 87 -3.17 8.09 0.80
C VAL A 87 -4.00 6.82 0.95
N ALA A 88 -5.29 6.97 1.29
CA ALA A 88 -6.25 5.88 1.33
C ALA A 88 -7.18 5.93 0.10
N PHE A 89 -7.43 4.75 -0.46
CA PHE A 89 -8.35 4.55 -1.58
C PHE A 89 -9.37 3.47 -1.24
N ARG A 90 -10.61 3.70 -1.58
CA ARG A 90 -11.62 2.64 -1.62
C ARG A 90 -11.46 1.84 -2.91
N VAL A 91 -11.38 0.52 -2.78
CA VAL A 91 -11.41 -0.41 -3.91
C VAL A 91 -12.87 -0.63 -4.30
N LEU A 92 -13.24 -0.19 -5.50
CA LEU A 92 -14.59 -0.34 -6.04
C LEU A 92 -14.82 -1.77 -6.56
N SER A 93 -16.09 -2.14 -6.75
CA SER A 93 -16.46 -3.49 -7.22
C SER A 93 -15.86 -3.87 -8.57
N ASN A 94 -15.60 -2.88 -9.42
CA ASN A 94 -14.91 -3.06 -10.69
C ASN A 94 -13.38 -3.04 -10.59
N GLY A 95 -12.80 -2.91 -9.37
CA GLY A 95 -11.37 -2.84 -9.10
C GLY A 95 -10.74 -1.45 -9.30
N SER A 96 -11.50 -0.44 -9.69
CA SER A 96 -11.00 0.95 -9.72
C SER A 96 -10.79 1.49 -8.31
N LEU A 97 -9.97 2.53 -8.19
CA LEU A 97 -9.66 3.18 -6.92
C LEU A 97 -10.36 4.54 -6.83
N ALA A 98 -11.12 4.74 -5.75
CA ALA A 98 -11.68 6.04 -5.38
C ALA A 98 -10.90 6.60 -4.19
N ARG A 99 -10.26 7.76 -4.34
CA ARG A 99 -9.52 8.41 -3.24
C ARG A 99 -10.47 8.76 -2.11
N LEU A 100 -10.14 8.35 -0.88
CA LEU A 100 -10.84 8.73 0.34
C LEU A 100 -10.22 9.99 0.92
N ASN A 101 -8.96 9.92 1.33
CA ASN A 101 -8.22 11.03 1.89
C ASN A 101 -6.71 10.77 1.86
N SER A 102 -5.96 11.73 2.40
CA SER A 102 -4.53 11.59 2.69
C SER A 102 -4.22 12.16 4.07
N ALA A 103 -3.14 11.68 4.68
CA ALA A 103 -2.63 12.20 5.95
C ALA A 103 -1.11 12.37 5.89
N ASN A 104 -0.63 13.51 6.40
CA ASN A 104 0.80 13.80 6.51
C ASN A 104 1.39 13.08 7.74
N ILE A 105 2.55 12.47 7.59
CA ILE A 105 3.26 11.75 8.67
C ILE A 105 4.23 12.63 9.46
N ARG A 106 4.31 13.92 9.13
CA ARG A 106 5.21 14.89 9.77
C ARG A 106 6.66 14.41 9.84
N GLY A 107 7.15 13.86 8.73
CA GLY A 107 8.49 13.30 8.58
C GLY A 107 8.85 13.15 7.11
N MET A 108 9.98 12.53 6.84
CA MET A 108 10.38 12.18 5.48
C MET A 108 9.51 11.06 4.94
N ARG A 109 9.45 10.91 3.62
CA ARG A 109 8.65 9.88 2.95
C ARG A 109 8.88 8.49 3.56
N GLY A 110 7.79 7.80 3.89
CA GLY A 110 7.83 6.42 4.33
C GLY A 110 8.37 5.48 3.24
N CYS A 111 8.90 4.35 3.65
CA CYS A 111 9.36 3.29 2.74
C CYS A 111 8.64 1.96 2.95
N HIS A 112 7.93 1.80 4.06
CA HIS A 112 7.11 0.64 4.35
C HIS A 112 5.86 1.04 5.13
N LEU A 113 4.75 0.34 4.90
CA LEU A 113 3.55 0.48 5.72
C LEU A 113 2.89 -0.88 5.98
N SER A 114 2.24 -0.99 7.13
CA SER A 114 1.43 -2.14 7.53
C SER A 114 0.21 -1.66 8.31
N THR A 115 -0.81 -2.50 8.43
CA THR A 115 -1.99 -2.25 9.28
C THR A 115 -2.04 -3.23 10.44
N SER A 116 -2.69 -2.84 11.53
CA SER A 116 -3.07 -3.75 12.61
C SER A 116 -4.04 -4.82 12.11
N LYS A 117 -4.22 -5.90 12.88
CA LYS A 117 -5.15 -6.98 12.51
C LYS A 117 -6.61 -6.53 12.42
N ALA A 118 -6.99 -5.53 13.20
CA ALA A 118 -8.34 -4.97 13.21
C ALA A 118 -8.53 -3.84 12.19
N ASP A 119 -7.46 -3.45 11.44
CA ASP A 119 -7.45 -2.27 10.56
C ASP A 119 -7.86 -0.97 11.28
N ASP A 120 -7.46 -0.82 12.56
CA ASP A 120 -7.70 0.38 13.37
C ASP A 120 -6.47 1.31 13.45
N TYR A 121 -5.28 0.80 13.09
CA TYR A 121 -4.04 1.56 12.99
C TYR A 121 -3.28 1.23 11.72
N ILE A 122 -2.56 2.24 11.20
CA ILE A 122 -1.56 2.09 10.15
C ILE A 122 -0.19 2.54 10.67
N PHE A 123 0.83 1.72 10.42
CA PHE A 123 2.22 1.94 10.83
C PHE A 123 3.05 2.27 9.59
N ILE A 124 3.76 3.38 9.62
CA ILE A 124 4.61 3.84 8.52
C ILE A 124 6.03 3.98 9.02
N SER A 125 6.96 3.28 8.38
CA SER A 125 8.38 3.33 8.70
C SER A 125 9.12 4.17 7.67
N GLY A 126 9.86 5.17 8.15
CA GLY A 126 10.77 6.01 7.37
C GLY A 126 12.20 5.50 7.46
N PHE A 127 12.87 5.37 6.32
CA PHE A 127 14.29 5.00 6.28
C PHE A 127 15.20 6.20 6.55
N HIS A 128 14.89 7.35 5.93
CA HIS A 128 15.78 8.51 5.95
C HIS A 128 15.85 9.22 7.30
N ASP A 129 14.75 9.31 8.01
CA ASP A 129 14.66 9.96 9.32
C ASP A 129 14.61 8.96 10.49
N GLY A 130 14.56 7.66 10.19
CA GLY A 130 14.49 6.60 11.20
C GLY A 130 13.23 6.68 12.06
N LYS A 131 12.15 7.25 11.51
CA LYS A 131 10.89 7.45 12.21
C LYS A 131 9.90 6.32 11.92
N ILE A 132 9.14 5.92 12.94
CA ILE A 132 7.92 5.16 12.79
C ILE A 132 6.77 6.07 13.19
N THR A 133 5.79 6.25 12.29
CA THR A 133 4.57 7.01 12.59
C THR A 133 3.38 6.06 12.61
N VAL A 134 2.55 6.18 13.63
CA VAL A 134 1.30 5.43 13.80
C VAL A 134 0.14 6.39 13.61
N LEU A 135 -0.79 6.07 12.71
CA LEU A 135 -2.01 6.85 12.52
C LEU A 135 -3.22 5.96 12.80
N ASN A 136 -4.28 6.57 13.30
CA ASN A 136 -5.58 5.92 13.43
C ASN A 136 -6.16 5.63 12.03
N LEU A 137 -6.94 4.57 11.92
CA LEU A 137 -7.79 4.31 10.76
C LEU A 137 -9.24 4.44 11.20
N ASN A 138 -10.02 5.20 10.44
CA ASN A 138 -11.45 5.35 10.68
C ASN A 138 -12.22 4.11 10.22
N LYS A 139 -13.45 3.94 10.70
CA LYS A 139 -14.31 2.80 10.33
C LYS A 139 -14.61 2.70 8.84
N ASP A 140 -14.57 3.81 8.11
CA ASP A 140 -14.74 3.87 6.65
C ASP A 140 -13.45 3.57 5.88
N GLY A 141 -12.33 3.38 6.59
CA GLY A 141 -11.00 3.12 6.06
C GLY A 141 -10.18 4.37 5.75
N ALA A 142 -10.71 5.56 5.99
CA ALA A 142 -9.93 6.80 5.85
C ALA A 142 -8.83 6.89 6.91
N VAL A 143 -7.70 7.49 6.55
CA VAL A 143 -6.59 7.71 7.49
C VAL A 143 -6.93 8.86 8.42
N GLY A 144 -6.84 8.62 9.73
CA GLY A 144 -7.09 9.58 10.78
C GLY A 144 -5.84 10.35 11.22
N GLN A 145 -5.88 10.83 12.46
CA GLN A 145 -4.78 11.58 13.06
C GLN A 145 -3.63 10.68 13.50
N ILE A 146 -2.44 11.28 13.66
CA ILE A 146 -1.29 10.61 14.28
C ILE A 146 -1.66 10.23 15.72
N ALA A 147 -1.56 8.94 16.01
CA ALA A 147 -1.78 8.36 17.33
C ALA A 147 -0.48 8.31 18.13
N ASP A 148 0.64 7.98 17.47
CA ASP A 148 1.95 7.84 18.13
C ASP A 148 3.08 7.98 17.08
N GLY A 149 4.33 8.07 17.59
CA GLY A 149 5.52 8.09 16.74
C GLY A 149 6.79 7.79 17.54
N VAL A 150 7.68 7.04 16.92
CA VAL A 150 8.96 6.65 17.50
C VAL A 150 10.09 7.13 16.62
N PHE A 151 11.13 7.74 17.22
CA PHE A 151 12.39 8.06 16.56
C PHE A 151 13.47 7.11 17.07
N HIS A 152 14.13 6.42 16.16
CA HIS A 152 15.30 5.62 16.51
C HIS A 152 16.48 6.53 16.83
N LYS A 153 17.15 6.25 17.97
CA LYS A 153 18.38 6.94 18.38
C LYS A 153 19.61 6.24 17.80
N GLY A 154 20.73 6.98 17.68
CA GLY A 154 22.01 6.43 17.24
C GLY A 154 22.12 6.16 15.74
N LEU A 155 21.23 6.73 14.94
CA LEU A 155 21.34 6.71 13.50
C LEU A 155 22.47 7.67 13.07
N GLY A 156 23.31 7.22 12.10
CA GLY A 156 24.27 8.09 11.44
C GLY A 156 23.60 9.24 10.68
N SER A 157 24.39 10.17 10.13
CA SER A 157 23.87 11.25 9.31
C SER A 157 23.07 10.72 8.10
N VAL A 158 22.21 11.54 7.52
CA VAL A 158 21.44 11.18 6.31
C VAL A 158 22.39 10.77 5.17
N ALA A 159 23.52 11.47 5.03
CA ALA A 159 24.55 11.15 4.05
C ALA A 159 25.15 9.76 4.26
N GLU A 160 25.50 9.39 5.50
CA GLU A 160 26.07 8.08 5.83
C GLU A 160 25.06 6.93 5.60
N ARG A 161 23.77 7.19 5.80
CA ARG A 161 22.68 6.21 5.58
C ARG A 161 22.36 5.97 4.11
N SER A 162 22.64 6.93 3.26
CA SER A 162 22.34 6.87 1.82
C SER A 162 23.26 5.94 1.03
N PHE A 163 24.40 5.53 1.61
CA PHE A 163 25.43 4.70 0.95
C PHE A 163 25.47 3.24 1.43
N ARG A 164 24.43 2.78 2.15
CA ARG A 164 24.36 1.39 2.63
C ARG A 164 23.21 0.62 1.97
#